data_e249f3de69fb609101afe979e19f01c4
#
_entry.id   e249f3de69fb609101afe979e19f01c4
#
_cell.length_a   1.000
_cell.length_b   1.000
_cell.length_c   1.000
_cell.angle_alpha   90.00
_cell.angle_beta   90.00
_cell.angle_gamma   90.00
#
_symmetry.space_group_name_H-M   'P 1'
#
loop_
_entity.id
_entity.type
_entity.pdbx_description
1 polymer ?
#
loop_
_entity_poly.entity_id
_entity_poly.type
_entity_poly.pdbx_seq_one_letter_code
_entity_poly.pdbx_strand_id
1 'polypeptide(L)'
;MTIAETLLPEFDLEMTTTRRVLERVPTDKGKWKPHPKSFSMGHLAQLVAGMPGWITNAVQETYLDLARYPGYSYEKTEDLLESFDRNVAGARKALAASKDSDYAVQWSLKHGERVIFSQPRGAVVRQTINHLVHHRGQLTVYLRLVDVPVPSIYGPTADEPMPGF
;
A
#
# COMPACT_ATOMS: atom_id res chain seq x y z
N MET A 1 4.93 -20.71 15.92
CA MET A 1 4.63 -19.81 14.79
C MET A 1 4.60 -18.40 15.35
N THR A 2 5.47 -17.54 14.89
CA THR A 2 5.54 -16.13 15.31
C THR A 2 4.51 -15.30 14.54
N ILE A 3 4.23 -14.08 15.02
CA ILE A 3 3.35 -13.13 14.32
C ILE A 3 3.92 -12.80 12.93
N ALA A 4 5.25 -12.64 12.83
CA ALA A 4 5.92 -12.40 11.55
C ALA A 4 5.73 -13.57 10.56
N GLU A 5 5.88 -14.82 11.02
CA GLU A 5 5.64 -16.02 10.17
C GLU A 5 4.20 -16.10 9.65
N THR A 6 3.25 -15.54 10.37
CA THR A 6 1.85 -15.48 9.93
C THR A 6 1.61 -14.35 8.93
N LEU A 7 2.25 -13.19 9.13
CA LEU A 7 2.04 -12.00 8.30
C LEU A 7 2.79 -12.04 6.97
N LEU A 8 3.99 -12.63 6.93
CA LEU A 8 4.85 -12.57 5.74
C LEU A 8 4.24 -13.23 4.50
N PRO A 9 3.59 -14.42 4.57
CA PRO A 9 2.96 -15.01 3.39
C PRO A 9 1.81 -14.14 2.83
N GLU A 10 0.96 -13.57 3.71
CA GLU A 10 -0.10 -12.64 3.32
C GLU A 10 0.51 -11.38 2.68
N PHE A 11 1.52 -10.79 3.31
CA PHE A 11 2.23 -9.62 2.81
C PHE A 11 2.82 -9.87 1.41
N ASP A 12 3.57 -10.95 1.23
CA ASP A 12 4.21 -11.27 -0.05
C ASP A 12 3.18 -11.46 -1.17
N LEU A 13 2.05 -12.13 -0.89
CA LEU A 13 0.95 -12.30 -1.85
C LEU A 13 0.33 -10.95 -2.22
N GLU A 14 -0.01 -10.13 -1.22
CA GLU A 14 -0.66 -8.83 -1.44
C GLU A 14 0.26 -7.87 -2.19
N MET A 15 1.56 -7.86 -1.89
CA MET A 15 2.52 -6.99 -2.58
C MET A 15 2.73 -7.41 -4.03
N THR A 16 2.85 -8.71 -4.30
CA THR A 16 2.96 -9.24 -5.68
C THR A 16 1.75 -8.83 -6.52
N THR A 17 0.55 -9.01 -5.96
CA THR A 17 -0.71 -8.65 -6.62
C THR A 17 -0.84 -7.14 -6.83
N THR A 18 -0.43 -6.35 -5.83
CA THR A 18 -0.48 -4.88 -5.89
C THR A 18 0.46 -4.36 -6.98
N ARG A 19 1.65 -4.93 -7.10
CA ARG A 19 2.62 -4.54 -8.15
C ARG A 19 2.01 -4.67 -9.54
N ARG A 20 1.31 -5.78 -9.83
CA ARG A 20 0.62 -6.01 -11.10
C ARG A 20 -0.45 -4.95 -11.40
N VAL A 21 -1.14 -4.45 -10.39
CA VAL A 21 -2.10 -3.34 -10.56
C VAL A 21 -1.38 -2.03 -10.84
N LEU A 22 -0.30 -1.73 -10.10
CA LEU A 22 0.48 -0.50 -10.29
C LEU A 22 1.16 -0.44 -11.66
N GLU A 23 1.60 -1.57 -12.23
CA GLU A 23 2.14 -1.67 -13.60
C GLU A 23 1.17 -1.23 -14.69
N ARG A 24 -0.14 -1.28 -14.40
CA ARG A 24 -1.19 -0.89 -15.35
C ARG A 24 -1.54 0.60 -15.28
N VAL A 25 -1.02 1.36 -14.33
CA VAL A 25 -1.32 2.78 -14.19
C VAL A 25 -0.73 3.56 -15.37
N PRO A 26 -1.56 4.16 -16.24
CA PRO A 26 -1.02 4.87 -17.41
C PRO A 26 -0.45 6.22 -16.98
N THR A 27 0.79 6.49 -17.41
CA THR A 27 1.53 7.71 -17.05
C THR A 27 0.75 8.98 -17.43
N ASP A 28 0.12 8.99 -18.60
CA ASP A 28 -0.65 10.14 -19.12
C ASP A 28 -1.97 10.39 -18.38
N LYS A 29 -2.44 9.44 -17.57
CA LYS A 29 -3.69 9.54 -16.79
C LYS A 29 -3.48 9.94 -15.34
N GLY A 30 -2.28 10.32 -14.92
CA GLY A 30 -1.98 10.68 -13.54
C GLY A 30 -2.90 11.75 -12.94
N LYS A 31 -3.35 12.72 -13.73
CA LYS A 31 -4.26 13.79 -13.28
C LYS A 31 -5.75 13.44 -13.42
N TRP A 32 -6.08 12.33 -14.08
CA TRP A 32 -7.47 11.91 -14.28
C TRP A 32 -8.17 11.56 -12.97
N LYS A 33 -9.47 11.87 -12.90
CA LYS A 33 -10.33 11.60 -11.73
C LYS A 33 -11.67 11.05 -12.19
N PRO A 34 -12.26 10.06 -11.51
CA PRO A 34 -13.63 9.61 -11.80
C PRO A 34 -14.68 10.63 -11.34
N HIS A 35 -14.35 11.48 -10.37
CA HIS A 35 -15.22 12.51 -9.83
C HIS A 35 -14.36 13.67 -9.30
N PRO A 36 -14.81 14.94 -9.36
CA PRO A 36 -14.04 16.09 -8.87
C PRO A 36 -13.56 15.99 -7.42
N LYS A 37 -14.34 15.34 -6.55
CA LYS A 37 -13.99 15.13 -5.13
C LYS A 37 -13.09 13.94 -4.88
N SER A 38 -12.86 13.06 -5.88
CA SER A 38 -12.00 11.89 -5.74
C SER A 38 -10.52 12.26 -5.85
N PHE A 39 -9.65 11.40 -5.34
CA PHE A 39 -8.23 11.45 -5.65
C PHE A 39 -8.02 11.33 -7.16
N SER A 40 -6.95 11.92 -7.68
CA SER A 40 -6.49 11.59 -9.03
C SER A 40 -5.91 10.18 -9.07
N MET A 41 -5.85 9.58 -10.25
CA MET A 41 -5.27 8.25 -10.44
C MET A 41 -3.82 8.18 -9.91
N GLY A 42 -2.99 9.17 -10.25
CA GLY A 42 -1.60 9.24 -9.77
C GLY A 42 -1.50 9.38 -8.26
N HIS A 43 -2.35 10.20 -7.63
CA HIS A 43 -2.40 10.32 -6.17
C HIS A 43 -2.78 8.97 -5.52
N LEU A 44 -3.84 8.32 -6.02
CA LEU A 44 -4.28 7.03 -5.49
C LEU A 44 -3.21 5.94 -5.67
N ALA A 45 -2.55 5.91 -6.82
CA ALA A 45 -1.48 4.97 -7.11
C ALA A 45 -0.27 5.18 -6.19
N GLN A 46 0.15 6.44 -5.97
CA GLN A 46 1.25 6.75 -5.03
C GLN A 46 0.88 6.43 -3.58
N LEU A 47 -0.36 6.65 -3.17
CA LEU A 47 -0.85 6.25 -1.85
C LEU A 47 -0.67 4.73 -1.67
N VAL A 48 -1.14 3.94 -2.65
CA VAL A 48 -0.98 2.47 -2.64
C VAL A 48 0.50 2.08 -2.60
N ALA A 49 1.35 2.70 -3.43
CA ALA A 49 2.78 2.41 -3.48
C ALA A 49 3.55 2.83 -2.21
N GLY A 50 3.04 3.82 -1.47
CA GLY A 50 3.65 4.31 -0.24
C GLY A 50 3.35 3.46 1.00
N MET A 51 2.22 2.75 1.01
CA MET A 51 1.74 2.04 2.21
C MET A 51 2.70 0.98 2.75
N PRO A 52 3.46 0.21 1.97
CA PRO A 52 4.44 -0.70 2.54
C PRO A 52 5.51 0.05 3.37
N GLY A 53 5.86 1.28 3.00
CA GLY A 53 6.75 2.13 3.81
C GLY A 53 6.16 2.48 5.19
N TRP A 54 4.82 2.58 5.30
CA TRP A 54 4.16 2.78 6.60
C TRP A 54 4.26 1.54 7.49
N ILE A 55 4.28 0.33 6.91
CA ILE A 55 4.54 -0.90 7.66
C ILE A 55 5.95 -0.88 8.24
N THR A 56 6.95 -0.47 7.45
CA THR A 56 8.33 -0.29 7.93
C THR A 56 8.36 0.66 9.13
N ASN A 57 7.73 1.83 9.00
CA ASN A 57 7.65 2.80 10.10
C ASN A 57 6.92 2.23 11.32
N ALA A 58 5.78 1.55 11.13
CA ALA A 58 5.01 0.98 12.23
C ALA A 58 5.81 -0.06 13.04
N VAL A 59 6.67 -0.84 12.37
CA VAL A 59 7.50 -1.86 13.04
C VAL A 59 8.73 -1.25 13.72
N GLN A 60 9.37 -0.25 13.10
CA GLN A 60 10.65 0.27 13.56
C GLN A 60 10.53 1.50 14.44
N GLU A 61 9.54 2.36 14.20
CA GLU A 61 9.34 3.63 14.89
C GLU A 61 8.18 3.55 15.89
N THR A 62 8.00 4.62 16.67
CA THR A 62 6.88 4.74 17.62
C THR A 62 5.77 5.67 17.14
N TYR A 63 6.00 6.39 16.06
CA TYR A 63 4.99 7.27 15.45
C TYR A 63 5.28 7.58 13.99
N LEU A 64 4.26 8.04 13.28
CA LEU A 64 4.35 8.73 11.99
C LEU A 64 3.77 10.14 12.14
N ASP A 65 4.52 11.16 11.69
CA ASP A 65 4.07 12.55 11.72
C ASP A 65 3.68 13.01 10.31
N LEU A 66 2.36 13.18 10.09
CA LEU A 66 1.81 13.63 8.81
C LEU A 66 2.25 15.05 8.42
N ALA A 67 2.64 15.90 9.39
CA ALA A 67 3.15 17.23 9.08
C ALA A 67 4.50 17.19 8.35
N ARG A 68 5.22 16.06 8.46
CA ARG A 68 6.51 15.82 7.80
C ARG A 68 6.40 14.87 6.60
N TYR A 69 5.19 14.37 6.33
CA TYR A 69 4.99 13.44 5.23
C TYR A 69 5.04 14.20 3.90
N PRO A 70 5.84 13.74 2.92
CA PRO A 70 5.91 14.39 1.62
C PRO A 70 4.57 14.27 0.91
N GLY A 71 4.19 15.32 0.19
CA GLY A 71 2.99 15.28 -0.65
C GLY A 71 3.13 14.28 -1.80
N TYR A 72 2.02 14.07 -2.51
CA TYR A 72 1.99 13.18 -3.67
C TYR A 72 2.30 13.97 -4.95
N SER A 73 3.33 13.52 -5.69
CA SER A 73 3.83 14.16 -6.90
C SER A 73 4.05 13.13 -8.01
N TYR A 74 2.96 12.43 -8.40
CA TYR A 74 3.04 11.42 -9.44
C TYR A 74 3.47 12.06 -10.78
N GLU A 75 4.54 11.52 -11.37
CA GLU A 75 5.04 11.93 -12.69
C GLU A 75 4.94 10.78 -13.69
N LYS A 76 5.47 9.61 -13.38
CA LYS A 76 5.45 8.45 -14.26
C LYS A 76 5.40 7.12 -13.52
N THR A 77 4.99 6.09 -14.23
CA THR A 77 4.75 4.74 -13.67
C THR A 77 6.05 4.05 -13.23
N GLU A 78 7.15 4.28 -13.93
CA GLU A 78 8.45 3.71 -13.58
C GLU A 78 8.89 4.15 -12.18
N ASP A 79 8.80 5.44 -11.86
CA ASP A 79 9.17 5.99 -10.55
C ASP A 79 8.26 5.46 -9.45
N LEU A 80 6.97 5.27 -9.78
CA LEU A 80 5.98 4.66 -8.88
C LEU A 80 6.38 3.23 -8.51
N LEU A 81 6.76 2.42 -9.51
CA LEU A 81 7.17 1.03 -9.30
C LEU A 81 8.47 0.92 -8.53
N GLU A 82 9.48 1.73 -8.84
CA GLU A 82 10.72 1.77 -8.08
C GLU A 82 10.48 2.13 -6.60
N SER A 83 9.62 3.12 -6.36
CA SER A 83 9.25 3.51 -4.99
C SER A 83 8.52 2.38 -4.27
N PHE A 84 7.58 1.72 -4.93
CA PHE A 84 6.86 0.57 -4.38
C PHE A 84 7.82 -0.56 -4.03
N ASP A 85 8.69 -0.96 -4.96
CA ASP A 85 9.63 -2.08 -4.77
C ASP A 85 10.58 -1.81 -3.59
N ARG A 86 11.09 -0.57 -3.45
CA ARG A 86 11.90 -0.17 -2.27
C ARG A 86 11.10 -0.28 -0.96
N ASN A 87 9.87 0.21 -0.96
CA ASN A 87 9.01 0.17 0.22
C ASN A 87 8.66 -1.27 0.62
N VAL A 88 8.39 -2.14 -0.35
CA VAL A 88 8.12 -3.57 -0.12
C VAL A 88 9.34 -4.26 0.47
N ALA A 89 10.53 -4.06 -0.12
CA ALA A 89 11.76 -4.64 0.41
C ALA A 89 12.04 -4.21 1.86
N GLY A 90 11.84 -2.92 2.17
CA GLY A 90 11.98 -2.38 3.52
C GLY A 90 10.99 -3.00 4.51
N ALA A 91 9.71 -3.06 4.14
CA ALA A 91 8.66 -3.63 4.97
C ALA A 91 8.88 -5.12 5.23
N ARG A 92 9.21 -5.88 4.19
CA ARG A 92 9.49 -7.31 4.31
C ARG A 92 10.66 -7.58 5.26
N LYS A 93 11.74 -6.78 5.13
CA LYS A 93 12.91 -6.87 6.02
C LYS A 93 12.54 -6.53 7.47
N ALA A 94 11.75 -5.48 7.69
CA ALA A 94 11.31 -5.07 9.02
C ALA A 94 10.44 -6.14 9.69
N LEU A 95 9.46 -6.69 8.96
CA LEU A 95 8.59 -7.77 9.44
C LEU A 95 9.42 -9.03 9.79
N ALA A 96 10.33 -9.43 8.90
CA ALA A 96 11.15 -10.64 9.12
C ALA A 96 12.09 -10.51 10.34
N ALA A 97 12.52 -9.30 10.69
CA ALA A 97 13.40 -9.05 11.83
C ALA A 97 12.64 -8.79 13.14
N SER A 98 11.31 -8.65 13.10
CA SER A 98 10.50 -8.31 14.28
C SER A 98 10.29 -9.51 15.21
N LYS A 99 10.06 -9.21 16.49
CA LYS A 99 9.71 -10.18 17.52
C LYS A 99 8.24 -10.00 17.91
N ASP A 100 7.60 -11.04 18.44
CA ASP A 100 6.20 -10.97 18.88
C ASP A 100 5.95 -9.86 19.90
N SER A 101 6.93 -9.59 20.77
CA SER A 101 6.85 -8.49 21.74
C SER A 101 6.76 -7.11 21.10
N ASP A 102 7.30 -6.92 19.89
CA ASP A 102 7.31 -5.63 19.20
C ASP A 102 5.90 -5.22 18.78
N TYR A 103 5.03 -6.20 18.48
CA TYR A 103 3.67 -5.96 18.04
C TYR A 103 2.72 -5.43 19.13
N ALA A 104 3.10 -5.58 20.42
CA ALA A 104 2.37 -5.00 21.55
C ALA A 104 2.75 -3.52 21.83
N VAL A 105 3.87 -3.05 21.29
CA VAL A 105 4.34 -1.66 21.49
C VAL A 105 3.35 -0.68 20.90
N GLN A 106 3.04 0.39 21.64
CA GLN A 106 2.16 1.46 21.16
C GLN A 106 2.83 2.27 20.05
N TRP A 107 2.07 2.54 19.01
CA TRP A 107 2.44 3.41 17.89
C TRP A 107 1.38 4.48 17.70
N SER A 108 1.79 5.68 17.28
CA SER A 108 0.90 6.83 17.13
C SER A 108 0.96 7.43 15.74
N LEU A 109 -0.21 7.77 15.18
CA LEU A 109 -0.29 8.71 14.06
C LEU A 109 -0.43 10.13 14.63
N LYS A 110 0.41 11.04 14.16
CA LYS A 110 0.45 12.44 14.64
C LYS A 110 0.36 13.42 13.47
N HIS A 111 -0.01 14.64 13.78
CA HIS A 111 0.17 15.81 12.93
C HIS A 111 0.76 16.92 13.79
N GLY A 112 2.08 17.12 13.73
CA GLY A 112 2.81 17.95 14.67
C GLY A 112 2.65 17.46 16.10
N GLU A 113 2.24 18.33 17.01
CA GLU A 113 2.02 17.99 18.42
C GLU A 113 0.71 17.21 18.67
N ARG A 114 -0.21 17.19 17.71
CA ARG A 114 -1.50 16.52 17.87
C ARG A 114 -1.39 15.04 17.56
N VAL A 115 -1.69 14.19 18.54
CA VAL A 115 -1.92 12.74 18.33
C VAL A 115 -3.32 12.54 17.75
N ILE A 116 -3.40 11.89 16.57
CA ILE A 116 -4.66 11.56 15.90
C ILE A 116 -5.22 10.27 16.47
N PHE A 117 -4.39 9.24 16.59
CA PHE A 117 -4.71 8.00 17.31
C PHE A 117 -3.43 7.28 17.77
N SER A 118 -3.60 6.34 18.71
CA SER A 118 -2.56 5.40 19.12
C SER A 118 -3.12 3.99 19.18
N GLN A 119 -2.34 3.02 18.70
CA GLN A 119 -2.70 1.60 18.68
C GLN A 119 -1.45 0.73 18.83
N PRO A 120 -1.57 -0.55 19.26
CA PRO A 120 -0.46 -1.49 19.17
C PRO A 120 0.03 -1.65 17.72
N ARG A 121 1.34 -1.78 17.54
CA ARG A 121 1.97 -1.96 16.21
C ARG A 121 1.31 -3.08 15.39
N GLY A 122 0.95 -4.19 16.02
CA GLY A 122 0.28 -5.30 15.33
C GLY A 122 -1.04 -4.90 14.68
N ALA A 123 -1.83 -4.07 15.37
CA ALA A 123 -3.07 -3.53 14.82
C ALA A 123 -2.78 -2.59 13.64
N VAL A 124 -1.76 -1.72 13.77
CA VAL A 124 -1.36 -0.77 12.72
C VAL A 124 -0.89 -1.51 11.46
N VAL A 125 -0.03 -2.52 11.60
CA VAL A 125 0.45 -3.33 10.47
C VAL A 125 -0.72 -3.98 9.73
N ARG A 126 -1.62 -4.66 10.44
CA ARG A 126 -2.80 -5.30 9.86
C ARG A 126 -3.72 -4.28 9.18
N GLN A 127 -3.99 -3.16 9.85
CA GLN A 127 -4.79 -2.08 9.30
C GLN A 127 -4.16 -1.50 8.02
N THR A 128 -2.83 -1.38 7.96
CA THR A 128 -2.14 -0.85 6.78
C THR A 128 -2.25 -1.81 5.59
N ILE A 129 -2.15 -3.12 5.80
CA ILE A 129 -2.38 -4.11 4.74
C ILE A 129 -3.82 -3.99 4.21
N ASN A 130 -4.81 -3.97 5.10
CA ASN A 130 -6.22 -3.82 4.72
C ASN A 130 -6.49 -2.49 3.99
N HIS A 131 -5.83 -1.42 4.39
CA HIS A 131 -5.94 -0.10 3.79
C HIS A 131 -5.36 -0.10 2.35
N LEU A 132 -4.22 -0.77 2.16
CA LEU A 132 -3.64 -0.98 0.82
C LEU A 132 -4.61 -1.78 -0.07
N VAL A 133 -5.14 -2.89 0.42
CA VAL A 133 -6.11 -3.73 -0.31
C VAL A 133 -7.35 -2.93 -0.70
N HIS A 134 -7.87 -2.10 0.23
CA HIS A 134 -9.00 -1.21 -0.04
C HIS A 134 -8.71 -0.22 -1.19
N HIS A 135 -7.61 0.50 -1.14
CA HIS A 135 -7.26 1.49 -2.17
C HIS A 135 -6.82 0.84 -3.48
N ARG A 136 -6.18 -0.34 -3.43
CA ARG A 136 -5.91 -1.14 -4.64
C ARG A 136 -7.22 -1.51 -5.35
N GLY A 137 -8.24 -1.94 -4.60
CA GLY A 137 -9.56 -2.20 -5.17
C GLY A 137 -10.18 -0.97 -5.85
N GLN A 138 -10.05 0.22 -5.26
CA GLN A 138 -10.47 1.46 -5.91
C GLN A 138 -9.66 1.75 -7.18
N LEU A 139 -8.35 1.51 -7.16
CA LEU A 139 -7.47 1.73 -8.31
C LEU A 139 -7.86 0.83 -9.49
N THR A 140 -8.28 -0.41 -9.27
CA THR A 140 -8.76 -1.29 -10.35
C THR A 140 -10.02 -0.76 -11.01
N VAL A 141 -10.92 -0.13 -10.25
CA VAL A 141 -12.09 0.56 -10.83
C VAL A 141 -11.65 1.75 -11.68
N TYR A 142 -10.65 2.52 -11.23
CA TYR A 142 -10.12 3.65 -12.02
C TYR A 142 -9.50 3.17 -13.34
N LEU A 143 -8.71 2.09 -13.31
CA LEU A 143 -8.15 1.48 -14.51
C LEU A 143 -9.25 1.08 -15.50
N ARG A 144 -10.31 0.42 -15.03
CA ARG A 144 -11.46 0.03 -15.85
C ARG A 144 -12.15 1.24 -16.51
N LEU A 145 -12.31 2.34 -15.78
CA LEU A 145 -12.97 3.55 -16.27
C LEU A 145 -12.17 4.29 -17.36
N VAL A 146 -10.89 3.97 -17.52
CA VAL A 146 -10.03 4.49 -18.59
C VAL A 146 -9.62 3.41 -19.60
N ASP A 147 -10.38 2.32 -19.67
CA ASP A 147 -10.21 1.21 -20.62
C ASP A 147 -8.85 0.49 -20.53
N VAL A 148 -8.23 0.50 -19.35
CA VAL A 148 -7.02 -0.27 -19.07
C VAL A 148 -7.40 -1.65 -18.57
N PRO A 149 -6.80 -2.74 -19.12
CA PRO A 149 -7.04 -4.11 -18.64
C PRO A 149 -6.68 -4.26 -17.17
N VAL A 150 -7.59 -4.91 -16.41
CA VAL A 150 -7.43 -5.13 -14.96
C VAL A 150 -6.87 -6.51 -14.70
N PRO A 151 -5.72 -6.65 -14.00
CA PRO A 151 -5.16 -7.95 -13.69
C PRO A 151 -6.04 -8.75 -12.74
N SER A 152 -5.96 -10.08 -12.85
CA SER A 152 -6.54 -11.00 -11.86
C SER A 152 -5.92 -10.76 -10.48
N ILE A 153 -6.75 -10.72 -9.43
CA ILE A 153 -6.33 -10.49 -8.03
C ILE A 153 -6.61 -11.73 -7.19
N TYR A 154 -7.79 -11.87 -6.64
CA TYR A 154 -8.23 -13.07 -5.89
C TYR A 154 -9.04 -14.04 -6.75
N GLY A 155 -9.37 -13.63 -7.95
CA GLY A 155 -10.16 -14.39 -8.90
C GLY A 155 -10.01 -13.82 -10.31
N PRO A 156 -10.65 -14.41 -11.32
CA PRO A 156 -10.57 -13.95 -12.69
C PRO A 156 -11.18 -12.57 -12.86
N THR A 157 -10.71 -11.83 -13.87
CA THR A 157 -11.35 -10.60 -14.35
C THR A 157 -11.85 -10.82 -15.78
N ALA A 158 -12.48 -9.80 -16.38
CA ALA A 158 -12.86 -9.84 -17.79
C ALA A 158 -11.63 -9.91 -18.73
N ASP A 159 -10.44 -9.54 -18.22
CA ASP A 159 -9.22 -9.40 -19.02
C ASP A 159 -8.22 -10.55 -18.77
N GLU A 160 -8.27 -11.17 -17.59
CA GLU A 160 -7.32 -12.23 -17.21
C GLU A 160 -8.03 -13.39 -16.50
N PRO A 161 -7.67 -14.66 -16.83
CA PRO A 161 -8.11 -15.82 -16.07
C PRO A 161 -7.50 -15.82 -14.66
N MET A 162 -8.00 -16.69 -13.80
CA MET A 162 -7.40 -16.93 -12.50
C MET A 162 -5.97 -17.47 -12.66
N PRO A 163 -4.99 -16.96 -11.91
CA PRO A 163 -3.63 -17.50 -11.97
C PRO A 163 -3.62 -19.00 -11.64
N GLY A 164 -3.06 -19.82 -12.55
CA GLY A 164 -2.96 -21.27 -12.36
C GLY A 164 -4.15 -22.10 -12.83
N PHE A 165 -5.14 -21.49 -13.54
CA PHE A 165 -6.23 -22.19 -14.22
C PHE A 165 -6.29 -21.87 -15.69
#